data_69e2ff66ebb76dd5407f349577d995e6
#
_entry.id   69e2ff66ebb76dd5407f349577d995e6
#
_cell.length_a   1.000
_cell.length_b   1.000
_cell.length_c   1.000
_cell.angle_alpha   90.00
_cell.angle_beta   90.00
_cell.angle_gamma   90.00
#
_symmetry.space_group_name_H-M   'P 1'
#
loop_
_entity.id
_entity.type
_entity.pdbx_description
1 polymer ?
#
loop_
_entity_poly.entity_id
_entity_poly.type
_entity_poly.pdbx_seq_one_letter_code
_entity_poly.pdbx_strand_id
1 'polypeptide(L)'
;MTTFPPAVHHTLSGRHDPAGPPTEEVHLSVHELGDGGDRPPVVLCHGFPELAYSWRHQLPALADAGFRAIAPDQRGYGASSAPAPVEAYGLGQLCGDLADLLDCLEIERAVFVGHDWGGFVAWAMPFLHPDRVAGVVGIGTPYTPFPTTVRLREMFHEDDQMYMLWFQRPGVAEPVLERDVRAVFEALMVGGVDPARLAEHGMAREAGATFNPFLRLDELPALAEPVASPEELDHYVQAFERTGFRGAINWYRNVDANDATYHDVGRAPLDVPALMLCAEWDAALPPRLAERMPERCSDLELHTVSKAGHWVQQEYPEEVNGLLTDWLVRRFG
;
A
#
# COMPACT_ATOMS: atom_id res chain seq x y z
N MET A 1 21.28 15.19 2.62
CA MET A 1 20.12 14.44 2.09
C MET A 1 20.66 13.17 1.47
N THR A 2 20.29 12.01 1.98
CA THR A 2 20.64 10.73 1.36
C THR A 2 19.86 10.64 0.06
N THR A 3 20.54 10.44 -1.07
CA THR A 3 19.84 10.23 -2.35
C THR A 3 19.07 8.93 -2.31
N PHE A 4 17.85 8.89 -2.87
CA PHE A 4 17.08 7.66 -2.99
C PHE A 4 17.93 6.60 -3.72
N PRO A 5 18.04 5.37 -3.18
CA PRO A 5 18.95 4.37 -3.75
C PRO A 5 18.55 3.99 -5.18
N PRO A 6 19.49 3.66 -6.05
CA PRO A 6 19.18 3.20 -7.40
C PRO A 6 18.45 1.86 -7.36
N ALA A 7 17.62 1.61 -8.37
CA ALA A 7 16.93 0.34 -8.52
C ALA A 7 17.84 -0.78 -9.01
N VAL A 8 17.60 -1.99 -8.51
CA VAL A 8 18.10 -3.25 -9.05
C VAL A 8 16.93 -4.08 -9.54
N HIS A 9 17.04 -4.69 -10.71
CA HIS A 9 15.96 -5.52 -11.27
C HIS A 9 16.20 -6.98 -10.93
N HIS A 10 15.21 -7.61 -10.30
CA HIS A 10 15.21 -9.04 -9.99
C HIS A 10 14.18 -9.77 -10.83
N THR A 11 14.61 -10.78 -11.58
CA THR A 11 13.72 -11.69 -12.30
C THR A 11 13.23 -12.76 -11.34
N LEU A 12 11.92 -12.86 -11.18
CA LEU A 12 11.28 -13.76 -10.25
C LEU A 12 11.21 -15.19 -10.82
N SER A 13 11.30 -16.17 -9.94
CA SER A 13 11.23 -17.59 -10.34
C SER A 13 9.81 -18.04 -10.69
N GLY A 14 8.79 -17.34 -10.21
CA GLY A 14 7.38 -17.75 -10.29
C GLY A 14 7.04 -18.99 -9.47
N ARG A 15 7.96 -19.46 -8.62
CA ARG A 15 7.79 -20.65 -7.79
C ARG A 15 6.61 -20.54 -6.84
N HIS A 16 6.38 -19.33 -6.33
CA HIS A 16 5.34 -19.04 -5.37
C HIS A 16 4.05 -18.48 -6.01
N ASP A 17 3.96 -18.48 -7.35
CA ASP A 17 2.72 -18.09 -8.04
C ASP A 17 1.68 -19.21 -7.91
N PRO A 18 0.48 -18.95 -7.37
CA PRO A 18 -0.56 -19.97 -7.17
C PRO A 18 -1.13 -20.53 -8.48
N ALA A 19 -0.98 -19.81 -9.59
CA ALA A 19 -1.35 -20.28 -10.92
C ALA A 19 -0.23 -21.11 -11.60
N GLY A 20 0.92 -21.27 -10.94
CA GLY A 20 2.14 -21.84 -11.48
C GLY A 20 3.05 -20.79 -12.12
N PRO A 21 4.25 -21.16 -12.57
CA PRO A 21 5.18 -20.22 -13.17
C PRO A 21 4.52 -19.45 -14.31
N PRO A 22 4.66 -18.11 -14.33
CA PRO A 22 4.08 -17.30 -15.38
C PRO A 22 4.66 -17.69 -16.76
N THR A 23 3.86 -17.52 -17.81
CA THR A 23 4.31 -17.74 -19.19
C THR A 23 5.26 -16.65 -19.67
N GLU A 24 5.22 -15.48 -19.02
CA GLU A 24 6.13 -14.35 -19.24
C GLU A 24 6.98 -14.15 -17.97
N GLU A 25 8.26 -13.84 -18.15
CA GLU A 25 9.12 -13.49 -17.02
C GLU A 25 8.57 -12.29 -16.28
N VAL A 26 8.45 -12.40 -14.96
CA VAL A 26 8.10 -11.31 -14.07
C VAL A 26 9.36 -10.81 -13.39
N HIS A 27 9.57 -9.51 -13.40
CA HIS A 27 10.67 -8.88 -12.66
C HIS A 27 10.13 -7.75 -11.79
N LEU A 28 10.80 -7.51 -10.68
CA LEU A 28 10.59 -6.36 -9.81
C LEU A 28 11.79 -5.43 -9.87
N SER A 29 11.50 -4.14 -9.90
CA SER A 29 12.45 -3.05 -9.68
C SER A 29 12.52 -2.80 -8.17
N VAL A 30 13.69 -2.96 -7.57
CA VAL A 30 13.86 -2.97 -6.11
C VAL A 30 14.89 -1.94 -5.69
N HIS A 31 14.56 -1.16 -4.67
CA HIS A 31 15.45 -0.19 -4.04
C HIS A 31 15.82 -0.69 -2.65
N GLU A 32 17.13 -0.74 -2.36
CA GLU A 32 17.61 -1.29 -1.10
C GLU A 32 18.57 -0.33 -0.39
N LEU A 33 18.53 -0.35 0.94
CA LEU A 33 19.47 0.38 1.77
C LEU A 33 19.77 -0.38 3.09
N GLY A 34 21.02 -0.31 3.55
CA GLY A 34 21.49 -1.03 4.75
C GLY A 34 21.87 -2.48 4.46
N ASP A 35 22.63 -3.08 5.35
CA ASP A 35 23.04 -4.49 5.28
C ASP A 35 22.30 -5.39 6.28
N GLY A 36 21.75 -4.82 7.36
CA GLY A 36 20.90 -5.48 8.34
C GLY A 36 21.60 -6.46 9.30
N GLY A 37 22.81 -6.90 9.00
CA GLY A 37 23.50 -7.93 9.80
C GLY A 37 22.65 -9.20 9.94
N ASP A 38 22.48 -9.69 11.19
CA ASP A 38 21.69 -10.90 11.51
C ASP A 38 20.18 -10.61 11.71
N ARG A 39 19.74 -9.36 11.56
CA ARG A 39 18.35 -8.97 11.75
C ARG A 39 17.50 -9.31 10.53
N PRO A 40 16.21 -9.66 10.73
CA PRO A 40 15.33 -9.86 9.58
C PRO A 40 15.24 -8.57 8.76
N PRO A 41 15.40 -8.64 7.42
CA PRO A 41 15.16 -7.51 6.55
C PRO A 41 13.74 -6.99 6.64
N VAL A 42 13.54 -5.73 6.25
CA VAL A 42 12.24 -5.05 6.24
C VAL A 42 11.83 -4.81 4.79
N VAL A 43 10.75 -5.46 4.35
CA VAL A 43 10.17 -5.29 3.01
C VAL A 43 9.04 -4.27 3.06
N LEU A 44 9.15 -3.20 2.28
CA LEU A 44 8.27 -2.04 2.26
C LEU A 44 7.33 -2.10 1.04
N CYS A 45 6.07 -2.41 1.28
CA CYS A 45 5.03 -2.58 0.26
C CYS A 45 4.22 -1.30 0.13
N HIS A 46 4.37 -0.57 -0.99
CA HIS A 46 3.61 0.66 -1.26
C HIS A 46 2.17 0.36 -1.70
N GLY A 47 1.32 1.38 -1.72
CA GLY A 47 -0.08 1.30 -2.14
C GLY A 47 -0.39 1.94 -3.49
N PHE A 48 -1.62 2.45 -3.63
CA PHE A 48 -2.14 3.09 -4.83
C PHE A 48 -2.43 4.59 -4.60
N PRO A 49 -2.07 5.46 -5.53
CA PRO A 49 -1.12 5.27 -6.62
C PRO A 49 0.29 5.67 -6.18
N GLU A 50 1.04 4.71 -5.70
CA GLU A 50 2.36 4.95 -5.15
C GLU A 50 3.48 4.24 -5.95
N LEU A 51 4.69 4.29 -5.43
CA LEU A 51 5.90 3.63 -5.91
C LEU A 51 6.78 3.27 -4.70
N ALA A 52 7.85 2.52 -4.92
CA ALA A 52 8.91 2.36 -3.92
C ALA A 52 9.43 3.71 -3.39
N TYR A 53 9.35 4.77 -4.20
CA TYR A 53 9.73 6.15 -3.83
C TYR A 53 8.92 6.73 -2.66
N SER A 54 7.73 6.22 -2.38
CA SER A 54 6.94 6.61 -1.21
C SER A 54 7.66 6.31 0.12
N TRP A 55 8.61 5.39 0.10
CA TRP A 55 9.43 4.99 1.23
C TRP A 55 10.76 5.75 1.36
N ARG A 56 10.95 6.87 0.63
CA ARG A 56 12.18 7.66 0.61
C ARG A 56 12.64 8.15 1.99
N HIS A 57 11.71 8.31 2.93
CA HIS A 57 12.01 8.71 4.31
C HIS A 57 12.24 7.51 5.24
N GLN A 58 11.62 6.36 4.97
CA GLN A 58 11.72 5.15 5.78
C GLN A 58 13.00 4.36 5.48
N LEU A 59 13.39 4.26 4.21
CA LEU A 59 14.60 3.53 3.79
C LEU A 59 15.85 3.98 4.59
N PRO A 60 16.22 5.27 4.64
CA PRO A 60 17.39 5.71 5.41
C PRO A 60 17.20 5.51 6.92
N ALA A 61 16.01 5.75 7.47
CA ALA A 61 15.76 5.58 8.89
C ALA A 61 15.92 4.12 9.36
N LEU A 62 15.46 3.17 8.54
CA LEU A 62 15.63 1.73 8.80
C LEU A 62 17.09 1.30 8.69
N ALA A 63 17.82 1.80 7.68
CA ALA A 63 19.24 1.52 7.52
C ALA A 63 20.06 2.08 8.69
N ASP A 64 19.77 3.32 9.13
CA ASP A 64 20.40 3.95 10.29
C ASP A 64 20.09 3.19 11.60
N ALA A 65 18.90 2.58 11.70
CA ALA A 65 18.53 1.70 12.81
C ALA A 65 19.15 0.29 12.72
N GLY A 66 19.92 0.01 11.67
CA GLY A 66 20.66 -1.25 11.47
C GLY A 66 19.83 -2.37 10.84
N PHE A 67 18.84 -2.04 10.02
CA PHE A 67 18.07 -3.01 9.24
C PHE A 67 18.39 -2.90 7.75
N ARG A 68 18.33 -4.01 7.02
CA ARG A 68 18.28 -4.01 5.56
C ARG A 68 16.84 -3.68 5.14
N ALA A 69 16.64 -2.54 4.51
CA ALA A 69 15.34 -2.08 4.01
C ALA A 69 15.23 -2.31 2.51
N ILE A 70 14.14 -2.92 2.07
CA ILE A 70 13.90 -3.38 0.69
C ILE A 70 12.55 -2.83 0.24
N ALA A 71 12.53 -1.95 -0.75
CA ALA A 71 11.33 -1.34 -1.30
C ALA A 71 11.18 -1.69 -2.78
N PRO A 72 10.36 -2.69 -3.15
CA PRO A 72 10.05 -2.96 -4.54
C PRO A 72 9.03 -1.95 -5.09
N ASP A 73 9.18 -1.54 -6.35
CA ASP A 73 8.01 -1.20 -7.15
C ASP A 73 7.24 -2.51 -7.33
N GLN A 74 6.04 -2.61 -6.78
CA GLN A 74 5.28 -3.86 -6.85
C GLN A 74 4.72 -4.10 -8.26
N ARG A 75 4.29 -5.33 -8.56
CA ARG A 75 3.73 -5.73 -9.86
C ARG A 75 2.69 -4.72 -10.36
N GLY A 76 2.87 -4.20 -11.56
CA GLY A 76 1.99 -3.21 -12.19
C GLY A 76 2.42 -1.76 -11.99
N TYR A 77 3.52 -1.51 -11.27
CA TYR A 77 3.99 -0.18 -10.93
C TYR A 77 5.44 0.07 -11.37
N GLY A 78 5.76 1.32 -11.58
CA GLY A 78 7.12 1.81 -11.78
C GLY A 78 7.85 1.13 -12.94
N ALA A 79 8.99 0.52 -12.66
CA ALA A 79 9.78 -0.22 -13.64
C ALA A 79 9.63 -1.75 -13.50
N SER A 80 8.68 -2.22 -12.69
CA SER A 80 8.34 -3.63 -12.55
C SER A 80 7.43 -4.13 -13.66
N SER A 81 7.33 -5.45 -13.82
CA SER A 81 6.45 -6.07 -14.80
C SER A 81 4.97 -5.70 -14.60
N ALA A 82 4.27 -5.45 -15.71
CA ALA A 82 2.85 -5.13 -15.73
C ALA A 82 2.07 -6.07 -16.69
N PRO A 83 1.84 -7.34 -16.29
CA PRO A 83 1.12 -8.31 -17.10
C PRO A 83 -0.25 -7.82 -17.58
N ALA A 84 -0.69 -8.27 -18.76
CA ALA A 84 -1.94 -7.82 -19.32
C ALA A 84 -3.20 -8.34 -18.60
N PRO A 85 -3.28 -9.62 -18.16
CA PRO A 85 -4.47 -10.20 -17.55
C PRO A 85 -4.78 -9.57 -16.19
N VAL A 86 -6.08 -9.36 -15.88
CA VAL A 86 -6.54 -8.84 -14.59
C VAL A 86 -6.17 -9.79 -13.46
N GLU A 87 -6.38 -11.07 -13.65
CA GLU A 87 -6.11 -12.15 -12.69
C GLU A 87 -4.63 -12.27 -12.29
N ALA A 88 -3.73 -11.70 -13.08
CA ALA A 88 -2.30 -11.62 -12.74
C ALA A 88 -2.00 -10.69 -11.54
N TYR A 89 -3.00 -9.99 -11.03
CA TYR A 89 -2.88 -9.04 -9.92
C TYR A 89 -3.66 -9.48 -8.68
N GLY A 90 -4.01 -10.75 -8.59
CA GLY A 90 -4.60 -11.33 -7.39
C GLY A 90 -3.61 -11.37 -6.23
N LEU A 91 -4.14 -11.43 -5.01
CA LEU A 91 -3.36 -11.41 -3.77
C LEU A 91 -2.29 -12.52 -3.73
N GLY A 92 -2.62 -13.70 -4.25
CA GLY A 92 -1.67 -14.81 -4.33
C GLY A 92 -0.45 -14.49 -5.18
N GLN A 93 -0.66 -13.83 -6.33
CA GLN A 93 0.43 -13.38 -7.20
C GLN A 93 1.28 -12.30 -6.53
N LEU A 94 0.64 -11.31 -5.88
CA LEU A 94 1.35 -10.22 -5.21
C LEU A 94 2.19 -10.72 -4.02
N CYS A 95 1.65 -11.61 -3.20
CA CYS A 95 2.40 -12.25 -2.11
C CYS A 95 3.46 -13.22 -2.65
N GLY A 96 3.16 -13.94 -3.73
CA GLY A 96 4.10 -14.83 -4.42
C GLY A 96 5.33 -14.07 -4.93
N ASP A 97 5.14 -12.88 -5.50
CA ASP A 97 6.25 -12.01 -5.93
C ASP A 97 7.20 -11.67 -4.78
N LEU A 98 6.64 -11.35 -3.61
CA LEU A 98 7.45 -11.03 -2.43
C LEU A 98 8.20 -12.26 -1.90
N ALA A 99 7.57 -13.43 -1.92
CA ALA A 99 8.23 -14.68 -1.55
C ALA A 99 9.35 -15.06 -2.53
N ASP A 100 9.11 -14.91 -3.84
CA ASP A 100 10.13 -15.11 -4.87
C ASP A 100 11.26 -14.07 -4.78
N LEU A 101 10.93 -12.81 -4.42
CA LEU A 101 11.95 -11.79 -4.19
C LEU A 101 12.86 -12.17 -3.01
N LEU A 102 12.29 -12.68 -1.90
CA LEU A 102 13.09 -13.18 -0.79
C LEU A 102 14.01 -14.33 -1.22
N ASP A 103 13.54 -15.24 -2.10
CA ASP A 103 14.38 -16.30 -2.67
C ASP A 103 15.53 -15.74 -3.52
N CYS A 104 15.25 -14.74 -4.38
CA CYS A 104 16.28 -14.07 -5.19
C CYS A 104 17.36 -13.38 -4.33
N LEU A 105 16.97 -12.90 -3.15
CA LEU A 105 17.86 -12.19 -2.22
C LEU A 105 18.48 -13.11 -1.15
N GLU A 106 18.22 -14.42 -1.22
CA GLU A 106 18.66 -15.43 -0.25
C GLU A 106 18.22 -15.10 1.19
N ILE A 107 16.99 -14.54 1.34
CA ILE A 107 16.38 -14.17 2.62
C ILE A 107 15.39 -15.24 3.05
N GLU A 108 15.56 -15.80 4.23
CA GLU A 108 14.65 -16.81 4.78
C GLU A 108 13.32 -16.17 5.23
N ARG A 109 13.40 -15.11 6.03
CA ARG A 109 12.24 -14.43 6.65
C ARG A 109 12.46 -12.92 6.67
N ALA A 110 11.36 -12.15 6.57
CA ALA A 110 11.38 -10.69 6.63
C ALA A 110 10.22 -10.13 7.46
N VAL A 111 10.35 -8.87 7.89
CA VAL A 111 9.22 -8.08 8.38
C VAL A 111 8.60 -7.38 7.17
N PHE A 112 7.29 -7.52 6.99
CA PHE A 112 6.55 -6.86 5.91
C PHE A 112 5.85 -5.62 6.44
N VAL A 113 6.15 -4.47 5.86
CA VAL A 113 5.53 -3.18 6.17
C VAL A 113 4.73 -2.74 4.96
N GLY A 114 3.45 -2.44 5.13
CA GLY A 114 2.61 -2.05 4.00
C GLY A 114 1.75 -0.84 4.28
N HIS A 115 1.63 0.04 3.27
CA HIS A 115 0.73 1.17 3.25
C HIS A 115 -0.36 0.97 2.19
N ASP A 116 -1.60 1.39 2.46
CA ASP A 116 -2.76 1.28 1.57
C ASP A 116 -2.91 -0.14 1.01
N TRP A 117 -2.88 -0.37 -0.31
CA TRP A 117 -2.89 -1.71 -0.91
C TRP A 117 -1.72 -2.58 -0.47
N GLY A 118 -0.54 -2.00 -0.29
CA GLY A 118 0.60 -2.71 0.27
C GLY A 118 0.36 -3.26 1.68
N GLY A 119 -0.51 -2.60 2.45
CA GLY A 119 -0.98 -3.10 3.74
C GLY A 119 -1.79 -4.40 3.60
N PHE A 120 -2.72 -4.48 2.63
CA PHE A 120 -3.44 -5.73 2.37
C PHE A 120 -2.50 -6.88 1.98
N VAL A 121 -1.48 -6.59 1.17
CA VAL A 121 -0.45 -7.58 0.80
C VAL A 121 0.35 -8.01 2.04
N ALA A 122 0.84 -7.05 2.84
CA ALA A 122 1.60 -7.34 4.05
C ALA A 122 0.81 -8.21 5.05
N TRP A 123 -0.47 -7.87 5.30
CA TRP A 123 -1.35 -8.66 6.18
C TRP A 123 -1.69 -10.05 5.64
N ALA A 124 -1.57 -10.28 4.32
CA ALA A 124 -1.82 -11.58 3.72
C ALA A 124 -0.60 -12.52 3.79
N MET A 125 0.61 -11.98 3.85
CA MET A 125 1.85 -12.78 3.90
C MET A 125 1.84 -13.87 4.98
N PRO A 126 1.40 -13.63 6.24
CA PRO A 126 1.34 -14.68 7.27
C PRO A 126 0.42 -15.85 6.95
N PHE A 127 -0.55 -15.66 6.06
CA PHE A 127 -1.52 -16.69 5.66
C PHE A 127 -1.07 -17.46 4.43
N LEU A 128 -0.43 -16.77 3.48
CA LEU A 128 -0.01 -17.36 2.21
C LEU A 128 1.41 -17.94 2.30
N HIS A 129 2.28 -17.28 3.05
CA HIS A 129 3.70 -17.66 3.19
C HIS A 129 4.17 -17.54 4.65
N PRO A 130 3.55 -18.29 5.60
CA PRO A 130 3.81 -18.15 7.05
C PRO A 130 5.28 -18.31 7.43
N ASP A 131 6.00 -19.20 6.74
CA ASP A 131 7.41 -19.47 7.02
C ASP A 131 8.35 -18.32 6.59
N ARG A 132 7.83 -17.35 5.82
CA ARG A 132 8.60 -16.22 5.30
C ARG A 132 8.41 -14.94 6.13
N VAL A 133 7.57 -14.97 7.18
CA VAL A 133 7.18 -13.78 7.95
C VAL A 133 7.80 -13.79 9.34
N ALA A 134 8.56 -12.74 9.66
CA ALA A 134 9.06 -12.47 11.01
C ALA A 134 8.09 -11.55 11.79
N GLY A 135 7.42 -10.64 11.13
CA GLY A 135 6.43 -9.72 11.68
C GLY A 135 5.73 -8.93 10.59
N VAL A 136 4.65 -8.23 10.93
CA VAL A 136 3.86 -7.42 9.98
C VAL A 136 3.58 -6.04 10.55
N VAL A 137 3.68 -5.02 9.70
CA VAL A 137 3.31 -3.64 10.04
C VAL A 137 2.32 -3.11 9.00
N GLY A 138 1.15 -2.67 9.45
CA GLY A 138 0.21 -1.89 8.64
C GLY A 138 0.36 -0.41 8.92
N ILE A 139 0.52 0.38 7.87
CA ILE A 139 0.48 1.85 7.93
C ILE A 139 -0.77 2.30 7.17
N GLY A 140 -1.68 2.97 7.84
CA GLY A 140 -3.01 3.31 7.31
C GLY A 140 -3.96 2.12 7.21
N THR A 141 -3.53 1.01 6.65
CA THR A 141 -4.39 -0.16 6.37
C THR A 141 -4.43 -1.13 7.54
N PRO A 142 -5.59 -1.32 8.18
CA PRO A 142 -5.73 -2.27 9.28
C PRO A 142 -5.90 -3.71 8.77
N TYR A 143 -5.65 -4.69 9.66
CA TYR A 143 -5.98 -6.09 9.43
C TYR A 143 -7.50 -6.28 9.46
N THR A 144 -8.12 -6.26 8.27
CA THR A 144 -9.56 -6.33 8.06
C THR A 144 -9.88 -7.11 6.77
N PRO A 145 -11.09 -7.70 6.66
CA PRO A 145 -11.54 -8.33 5.42
C PRO A 145 -11.51 -7.37 4.22
N PHE A 146 -11.27 -7.91 3.04
CA PHE A 146 -11.34 -7.14 1.80
C PHE A 146 -12.71 -6.48 1.62
N PRO A 147 -12.76 -5.26 1.10
CA PRO A 147 -14.01 -4.59 0.73
C PRO A 147 -14.54 -5.16 -0.59
N THR A 148 -15.34 -6.23 -0.54
CA THR A 148 -15.95 -6.82 -1.74
C THR A 148 -16.85 -5.84 -2.47
N THR A 149 -17.06 -6.03 -3.78
CA THR A 149 -17.95 -5.18 -4.58
C THR A 149 -19.37 -5.18 -4.03
N VAL A 150 -19.87 -6.31 -3.53
CA VAL A 150 -21.18 -6.42 -2.87
C VAL A 150 -21.23 -5.52 -1.63
N ARG A 151 -20.24 -5.62 -0.75
CA ARG A 151 -20.18 -4.82 0.47
C ARG A 151 -20.03 -3.32 0.19
N LEU A 152 -19.24 -2.97 -0.84
CA LEU A 152 -19.09 -1.58 -1.28
C LEU A 152 -20.43 -1.02 -1.80
N ARG A 153 -21.19 -1.78 -2.59
CA ARG A 153 -22.53 -1.35 -3.05
C ARG A 153 -23.48 -1.11 -1.88
N GLU A 154 -23.54 -2.04 -0.91
CA GLU A 154 -24.34 -1.86 0.31
C GLU A 154 -23.94 -0.60 1.09
N MET A 155 -22.64 -0.34 1.25
CA MET A 155 -22.12 0.81 1.99
C MET A 155 -22.34 2.15 1.28
N PHE A 156 -22.34 2.17 -0.04
CA PHE A 156 -22.45 3.36 -0.88
C PHE A 156 -23.75 3.44 -1.67
N HIS A 157 -24.84 2.80 -1.17
CA HIS A 157 -26.19 2.89 -1.69
C HIS A 157 -26.31 2.58 -3.19
N GLU A 158 -25.62 1.50 -3.65
CA GLU A 158 -25.59 1.04 -5.05
C GLU A 158 -25.00 2.06 -6.04
N ASP A 159 -24.17 2.98 -5.54
CA ASP A 159 -23.56 3.99 -6.38
C ASP A 159 -22.28 3.48 -7.08
N ASP A 160 -22.40 3.11 -8.33
CA ASP A 160 -21.31 2.68 -9.19
C ASP A 160 -20.25 3.77 -9.48
N GLN A 161 -20.46 5.01 -9.02
CA GLN A 161 -19.48 6.08 -9.15
C GLN A 161 -18.48 6.08 -7.98
N MET A 162 -18.72 5.34 -6.89
CA MET A 162 -17.70 5.12 -5.85
C MET A 162 -16.43 4.55 -6.52
N TYR A 163 -15.26 5.16 -6.25
CA TYR A 163 -14.08 4.92 -7.08
C TYR A 163 -13.67 3.45 -7.22
N MET A 164 -13.78 2.65 -6.15
CA MET A 164 -13.45 1.21 -6.22
C MET A 164 -14.44 0.42 -7.08
N LEU A 165 -15.72 0.80 -7.10
CA LEU A 165 -16.72 0.24 -8.01
C LEU A 165 -16.53 0.73 -9.44
N TRP A 166 -16.18 2.00 -9.60
CA TRP A 166 -15.87 2.59 -10.89
C TRP A 166 -14.65 1.91 -11.57
N PHE A 167 -13.63 1.55 -10.78
CA PHE A 167 -12.44 0.83 -11.24
C PHE A 167 -12.73 -0.60 -11.72
N GLN A 168 -13.86 -1.21 -11.32
CA GLN A 168 -14.21 -2.56 -11.78
C GLN A 168 -14.46 -2.64 -13.29
N ARG A 169 -14.76 -1.53 -13.96
CA ARG A 169 -15.05 -1.49 -15.39
C ARG A 169 -13.77 -1.26 -16.21
N PRO A 170 -13.24 -2.28 -16.93
CA PRO A 170 -12.02 -2.12 -17.72
C PRO A 170 -12.15 -1.03 -18.79
N GLY A 171 -11.12 -0.20 -18.95
CA GLY A 171 -11.06 0.85 -19.97
C GLY A 171 -11.93 2.07 -19.67
N VAL A 172 -12.51 2.19 -18.47
CA VAL A 172 -13.33 3.35 -18.08
C VAL A 172 -12.52 4.36 -17.28
N ALA A 173 -11.79 3.90 -16.29
CA ALA A 173 -11.00 4.76 -15.39
C ALA A 173 -9.68 5.21 -16.05
N GLU A 174 -9.01 4.28 -16.74
CA GLU A 174 -7.69 4.51 -17.31
C GLU A 174 -7.62 5.80 -18.18
N PRO A 175 -8.49 6.00 -19.20
CA PRO A 175 -8.41 7.20 -20.02
C PRO A 175 -8.68 8.51 -19.25
N VAL A 176 -9.41 8.44 -18.14
CA VAL A 176 -9.70 9.62 -17.31
C VAL A 176 -8.46 10.01 -16.52
N LEU A 177 -7.80 9.05 -15.89
CA LEU A 177 -6.59 9.27 -15.10
C LEU A 177 -5.38 9.62 -15.97
N GLU A 178 -5.27 8.98 -17.13
CA GLU A 178 -4.15 9.17 -18.07
C GLU A 178 -4.25 10.47 -18.87
N ARG A 179 -5.39 11.16 -18.82
CA ARG A 179 -5.58 12.45 -19.51
C ARG A 179 -4.67 13.55 -18.94
N ASP A 180 -4.50 13.57 -17.61
CA ASP A 180 -3.64 14.50 -16.90
C ASP A 180 -3.11 13.83 -15.61
N VAL A 181 -2.02 13.10 -15.78
CA VAL A 181 -1.40 12.33 -14.67
C VAL A 181 -0.95 13.26 -13.56
N ARG A 182 -0.41 14.44 -13.90
CA ARG A 182 0.03 15.42 -12.91
C ARG A 182 -1.13 15.91 -12.04
N ALA A 183 -2.25 16.28 -12.64
CA ALA A 183 -3.43 16.72 -11.91
C ALA A 183 -3.96 15.64 -10.95
N VAL A 184 -3.86 14.35 -11.33
CA VAL A 184 -4.21 13.23 -10.44
C VAL A 184 -3.35 13.24 -9.18
N PHE A 185 -2.03 13.37 -9.34
CA PHE A 185 -1.12 13.34 -8.19
C PHE A 185 -1.21 14.61 -7.33
N GLU A 186 -1.32 15.79 -7.95
CA GLU A 186 -1.51 17.06 -7.23
C GLU A 186 -2.79 17.07 -6.38
N ALA A 187 -3.85 16.43 -6.88
CA ALA A 187 -5.12 16.35 -6.15
C ALA A 187 -5.11 15.28 -5.04
N LEU A 188 -4.37 14.18 -5.21
CA LEU A 188 -4.40 13.06 -4.27
C LEU A 188 -3.30 13.14 -3.21
N MET A 189 -2.08 13.57 -3.58
CA MET A 189 -0.93 13.58 -2.66
C MET A 189 -0.92 14.84 -1.78
N VAL A 190 -1.98 14.99 -1.01
CA VAL A 190 -2.17 16.07 -0.05
C VAL A 190 -2.30 15.52 1.36
N GLY A 191 -1.90 16.33 2.34
CA GLY A 191 -1.94 15.98 3.75
C GLY A 191 -3.35 15.86 4.33
N GLY A 192 -3.42 15.48 5.59
CA GLY A 192 -4.69 15.34 6.32
C GLY A 192 -5.45 16.66 6.41
N VAL A 193 -6.75 16.59 6.17
CA VAL A 193 -7.66 17.72 6.32
C VAL A 193 -8.52 17.54 7.56
N ASP A 194 -8.51 18.55 8.44
CA ASP A 194 -9.40 18.57 9.62
C ASP A 194 -10.85 18.30 9.19
N PRO A 195 -11.51 17.27 9.74
CA PRO A 195 -12.91 16.97 9.44
C PRO A 195 -13.85 18.18 9.64
N ALA A 196 -13.55 19.09 10.58
CA ALA A 196 -14.32 20.30 10.77
C ALA A 196 -14.21 21.25 9.57
N ARG A 197 -13.01 21.39 8.99
CA ARG A 197 -12.81 22.18 7.76
C ARG A 197 -13.52 21.55 6.56
N LEU A 198 -13.51 20.23 6.44
CA LEU A 198 -14.29 19.53 5.40
C LEU A 198 -15.78 19.84 5.53
N ALA A 199 -16.31 19.85 6.77
CA ALA A 199 -17.71 20.19 7.03
C ALA A 199 -18.04 21.64 6.66
N GLU A 200 -17.20 22.61 7.02
CA GLU A 200 -17.37 24.03 6.69
C GLU A 200 -17.43 24.28 5.17
N HIS A 201 -16.73 23.47 4.37
CA HIS A 201 -16.72 23.56 2.90
C HIS A 201 -17.78 22.67 2.23
N GLY A 202 -18.71 22.08 3.01
CA GLY A 202 -19.73 21.18 2.50
C GLY A 202 -19.21 19.85 1.97
N MET A 203 -17.98 19.48 2.36
CA MET A 203 -17.30 18.25 1.96
C MET A 203 -17.34 17.18 3.05
N ALA A 204 -17.99 17.46 4.19
CA ALA A 204 -18.22 16.43 5.20
C ALA A 204 -19.08 15.31 4.58
N ARG A 205 -18.52 14.10 4.64
CA ARG A 205 -19.24 12.94 4.12
C ARG A 205 -20.40 12.61 5.04
N GLU A 206 -21.61 12.63 4.50
CA GLU A 206 -22.70 11.83 5.04
C GLU A 206 -22.35 10.34 4.85
N ALA A 207 -22.72 9.49 5.81
CA ALA A 207 -22.51 8.05 5.67
C ALA A 207 -23.20 7.56 4.38
N GLY A 208 -22.43 6.94 3.49
CA GLY A 208 -22.90 6.46 2.20
C GLY A 208 -22.82 7.46 1.04
N ALA A 209 -22.31 8.66 1.24
CA ALA A 209 -22.08 9.59 0.11
C ALA A 209 -20.98 9.05 -0.82
N THR A 210 -21.24 9.14 -2.12
CA THR A 210 -20.30 8.75 -3.16
C THR A 210 -18.99 9.52 -3.05
N PHE A 211 -17.89 8.79 -3.12
CA PHE A 211 -16.58 9.39 -3.22
C PHE A 211 -15.81 8.86 -4.44
N ASN A 212 -15.65 9.74 -5.40
CA ASN A 212 -14.73 9.53 -6.51
C ASN A 212 -13.96 10.81 -6.77
N PRO A 213 -12.79 10.99 -6.16
CA PRO A 213 -11.98 12.18 -6.34
C PRO A 213 -11.52 12.34 -7.80
N PHE A 214 -11.37 11.23 -8.52
CA PHE A 214 -10.85 11.20 -9.89
C PHE A 214 -11.79 11.83 -10.92
N LEU A 215 -13.08 11.90 -10.63
CA LEU A 215 -14.07 12.53 -11.54
C LEU A 215 -14.18 14.04 -11.33
N ARG A 216 -13.55 14.59 -10.30
CA ARG A 216 -13.70 15.99 -9.88
C ARG A 216 -12.36 16.62 -9.48
N LEU A 217 -11.26 16.21 -10.10
CA LEU A 217 -9.91 16.70 -9.77
C LEU A 217 -9.84 18.23 -9.80
N ASP A 218 -10.47 18.87 -10.80
CA ASP A 218 -10.49 20.34 -10.99
C ASP A 218 -11.33 21.06 -9.92
N GLU A 219 -12.17 20.33 -9.19
CA GLU A 219 -13.09 20.90 -8.19
C GLU A 219 -12.63 20.66 -6.76
N LEU A 220 -11.58 19.83 -6.57
CA LEU A 220 -11.03 19.59 -5.23
C LEU A 220 -10.34 20.87 -4.74
N PRO A 221 -10.84 21.48 -3.66
CA PRO A 221 -10.20 22.66 -3.12
C PRO A 221 -8.84 22.29 -2.54
N ALA A 222 -7.89 23.23 -2.63
CA ALA A 222 -6.60 23.12 -1.96
C ALA A 222 -6.78 23.29 -0.43
N LEU A 223 -7.34 22.27 0.24
CA LEU A 223 -7.63 22.29 1.67
C LEU A 223 -6.46 21.83 2.53
N ALA A 224 -5.48 21.18 1.95
CA ALA A 224 -4.28 20.69 2.62
C ALA A 224 -3.02 20.99 1.82
N GLU A 225 -1.89 20.97 2.52
CA GLU A 225 -0.58 21.13 1.88
C GLU A 225 -0.19 19.85 1.13
N PRO A 226 0.56 19.94 0.02
CA PRO A 226 1.12 18.80 -0.67
C PRO A 226 2.06 17.99 0.25
N VAL A 227 2.03 16.66 0.15
CA VAL A 227 2.95 15.77 0.89
C VAL A 227 4.27 15.53 0.16
N ALA A 228 4.38 16.02 -1.07
CA ALA A 228 5.58 15.91 -1.90
C ALA A 228 5.87 17.26 -2.56
N SER A 229 7.16 17.62 -2.67
CA SER A 229 7.58 18.76 -3.47
C SER A 229 7.28 18.55 -4.95
N PRO A 230 7.28 19.60 -5.79
CA PRO A 230 7.10 19.41 -7.25
C PRO A 230 8.10 18.44 -7.88
N GLU A 231 9.35 18.45 -7.41
CA GLU A 231 10.41 17.56 -7.88
C GLU A 231 10.18 16.11 -7.42
N GLU A 232 9.69 15.92 -6.20
CA GLU A 232 9.31 14.60 -5.69
C GLU A 232 8.09 14.04 -6.41
N LEU A 233 7.11 14.91 -6.72
CA LEU A 233 5.91 14.55 -7.47
C LEU A 233 6.26 14.08 -8.90
N ASP A 234 7.31 14.65 -9.52
CA ASP A 234 7.79 14.25 -10.85
C ASP A 234 8.15 12.76 -10.92
N HIS A 235 8.61 12.12 -9.84
CA HIS A 235 8.90 10.69 -9.81
C HIS A 235 7.64 9.86 -10.09
N TYR A 236 6.52 10.22 -9.46
CA TYR A 236 5.24 9.55 -9.67
C TYR A 236 4.67 9.84 -11.06
N VAL A 237 4.64 11.11 -11.45
CA VAL A 237 4.10 11.55 -12.74
C VAL A 237 4.81 10.84 -13.89
N GLN A 238 6.15 10.88 -13.95
CA GLN A 238 6.93 10.24 -15.01
C GLN A 238 6.75 8.72 -15.05
N ALA A 239 6.61 8.08 -13.88
CA ALA A 239 6.36 6.65 -13.82
C ALA A 239 4.99 6.31 -14.43
N PHE A 240 3.93 6.99 -14.00
CA PHE A 240 2.56 6.70 -14.46
C PHE A 240 2.27 7.20 -15.87
N GLU A 241 2.93 8.27 -16.36
CA GLU A 241 2.91 8.62 -17.78
C GLU A 241 3.48 7.51 -18.68
N ARG A 242 4.48 6.78 -18.17
CA ARG A 242 5.10 5.66 -18.90
C ARG A 242 4.27 4.37 -18.82
N THR A 243 3.72 4.03 -17.65
CA THR A 243 3.07 2.75 -17.39
C THR A 243 1.55 2.78 -17.54
N GLY A 244 0.94 3.96 -17.45
CA GLY A 244 -0.50 4.12 -17.25
C GLY A 244 -0.96 3.64 -15.87
N PHE A 245 -2.28 3.61 -15.66
CA PHE A 245 -2.90 3.19 -14.40
C PHE A 245 -3.45 1.76 -14.42
N ARG A 246 -3.46 1.09 -15.58
CA ARG A 246 -4.10 -0.22 -15.75
C ARG A 246 -3.58 -1.28 -14.76
N GLY A 247 -2.26 -1.41 -14.63
CA GLY A 247 -1.65 -2.39 -13.71
C GLY A 247 -2.09 -2.14 -12.27
N ALA A 248 -2.01 -0.90 -11.82
CA ALA A 248 -2.42 -0.47 -10.49
C ALA A 248 -3.92 -0.69 -10.22
N ILE A 249 -4.79 -0.34 -11.20
CA ILE A 249 -6.24 -0.53 -11.09
C ILE A 249 -6.62 -2.01 -11.06
N ASN A 250 -5.86 -2.89 -11.69
CA ASN A 250 -6.15 -4.33 -11.69
C ASN A 250 -6.10 -4.95 -10.29
N TRP A 251 -5.40 -4.36 -9.32
CA TRP A 251 -5.45 -4.79 -7.92
C TRP A 251 -6.88 -4.68 -7.36
N TYR A 252 -7.57 -3.57 -7.64
CA TYR A 252 -8.97 -3.36 -7.24
C TYR A 252 -9.93 -4.33 -7.93
N ARG A 253 -9.64 -4.76 -9.16
CA ARG A 253 -10.48 -5.70 -9.92
C ARG A 253 -10.43 -7.12 -9.38
N ASN A 254 -9.50 -7.42 -8.48
CA ASN A 254 -9.37 -8.73 -7.84
C ASN A 254 -10.01 -8.82 -6.45
N VAL A 255 -10.64 -7.77 -5.91
CA VAL A 255 -11.15 -7.77 -4.53
C VAL A 255 -12.12 -8.91 -4.23
N ASP A 256 -13.04 -9.24 -5.14
CA ASP A 256 -14.01 -10.33 -4.96
C ASP A 256 -13.34 -11.70 -5.06
N ALA A 257 -12.42 -11.88 -6.02
CA ALA A 257 -11.65 -13.10 -6.17
C ALA A 257 -10.73 -13.34 -4.97
N ASN A 258 -10.09 -12.28 -4.47
CA ASN A 258 -9.24 -12.33 -3.28
C ASN A 258 -10.04 -12.73 -2.04
N ASP A 259 -11.21 -12.13 -1.79
CA ASP A 259 -12.06 -12.47 -0.64
C ASP A 259 -12.58 -13.90 -0.72
N ALA A 260 -12.95 -14.36 -1.91
CA ALA A 260 -13.42 -15.73 -2.12
C ALA A 260 -12.31 -16.77 -1.94
N THR A 261 -11.09 -16.49 -2.41
CA THR A 261 -9.98 -17.43 -2.39
C THR A 261 -9.24 -17.42 -1.04
N TYR A 262 -9.05 -16.25 -0.45
CA TYR A 262 -8.27 -16.02 0.77
C TYR A 262 -9.15 -15.51 1.90
N HIS A 263 -10.28 -16.18 2.12
CA HIS A 263 -11.34 -15.75 3.05
C HIS A 263 -10.84 -15.50 4.48
N ASP A 264 -9.82 -16.22 4.93
CA ASP A 264 -9.28 -16.08 6.29
C ASP A 264 -8.47 -14.80 6.50
N VAL A 265 -7.93 -14.20 5.44
CA VAL A 265 -7.21 -12.92 5.53
C VAL A 265 -8.16 -11.82 6.04
N GLY A 266 -7.75 -11.15 7.11
CA GLY A 266 -8.56 -10.14 7.78
C GLY A 266 -9.64 -10.67 8.73
N ARG A 267 -9.82 -12.01 8.83
CA ARG A 267 -10.86 -12.65 9.66
C ARG A 267 -10.29 -13.61 10.70
N ALA A 268 -9.34 -14.45 10.31
CA ALA A 268 -8.74 -15.43 11.20
C ALA A 268 -7.80 -14.78 12.24
N PRO A 269 -7.51 -15.46 13.36
CA PRO A 269 -6.49 -15.00 14.29
C PRO A 269 -5.13 -14.82 13.62
N LEU A 270 -4.39 -13.80 14.03
CA LEU A 270 -3.04 -13.49 13.60
C LEU A 270 -2.09 -13.59 14.78
N ASP A 271 -1.13 -14.52 14.71
CA ASP A 271 -0.23 -14.87 15.81
C ASP A 271 1.23 -14.44 15.57
N VAL A 272 1.48 -13.57 14.58
CA VAL A 272 2.82 -12.98 14.37
C VAL A 272 2.90 -11.60 15.04
N PRO A 273 4.10 -11.15 15.44
CA PRO A 273 4.29 -9.78 15.94
C PRO A 273 3.74 -8.76 14.95
N ALA A 274 2.89 -7.87 15.42
CA ALA A 274 2.19 -6.92 14.58
C ALA A 274 2.26 -5.48 15.14
N LEU A 275 2.42 -4.50 14.22
CA LEU A 275 2.28 -3.08 14.51
C LEU A 275 1.24 -2.49 13.57
N MET A 276 0.35 -1.65 14.11
CA MET A 276 -0.60 -0.86 13.33
C MET A 276 -0.39 0.63 13.60
N LEU A 277 -0.11 1.40 12.56
CA LEU A 277 -0.04 2.85 12.60
C LEU A 277 -1.23 3.43 11.85
N CYS A 278 -2.19 3.98 12.58
CA CYS A 278 -3.35 4.68 12.03
C CYS A 278 -3.03 6.17 11.82
N ALA A 279 -3.71 6.80 10.88
CA ALA A 279 -3.70 8.24 10.68
C ALA A 279 -5.06 8.84 11.10
N GLU A 280 -5.05 9.84 12.00
CA GLU A 280 -6.27 10.35 12.64
C GLU A 280 -7.29 10.89 11.63
N TRP A 281 -6.80 11.57 10.56
CA TRP A 281 -7.62 12.24 9.55
C TRP A 281 -7.65 11.51 8.20
N ASP A 282 -7.28 10.23 8.19
CA ASP A 282 -7.40 9.42 6.99
C ASP A 282 -8.88 9.21 6.62
N ALA A 283 -9.29 9.81 5.50
CA ALA A 283 -10.65 9.71 5.01
C ALA A 283 -10.95 8.37 4.31
N ALA A 284 -9.92 7.68 3.81
CA ALA A 284 -10.03 6.39 3.12
C ALA A 284 -10.02 5.23 4.13
N LEU A 285 -9.06 5.25 5.06
CA LEU A 285 -8.80 4.19 6.03
C LEU A 285 -8.81 4.74 7.48
N PRO A 286 -9.94 5.25 7.96
CA PRO A 286 -10.02 5.90 9.27
C PRO A 286 -9.74 4.92 10.42
N PRO A 287 -9.20 5.42 11.57
CA PRO A 287 -8.78 4.60 12.72
C PRO A 287 -9.83 3.62 13.23
N ARG A 288 -11.14 3.94 13.11
CA ARG A 288 -12.24 3.05 13.51
C ARG A 288 -12.19 1.67 12.84
N LEU A 289 -11.56 1.55 11.68
CA LEU A 289 -11.41 0.26 11.00
C LEU A 289 -10.43 -0.67 11.73
N ALA A 290 -9.52 -0.13 12.54
CA ALA A 290 -8.55 -0.87 13.33
C ALA A 290 -9.07 -1.26 14.72
N GLU A 291 -10.20 -0.72 15.19
CA GLU A 291 -10.73 -0.92 16.57
C GLU A 291 -10.88 -2.40 16.95
N ARG A 292 -11.16 -3.27 15.99
CA ARG A 292 -11.35 -4.70 16.25
C ARG A 292 -10.10 -5.55 16.03
N MET A 293 -8.97 -4.96 15.69
CA MET A 293 -7.70 -5.71 15.53
C MET A 293 -7.26 -6.42 16.81
N PRO A 294 -7.39 -5.83 18.03
CA PRO A 294 -7.01 -6.51 19.27
C PRO A 294 -7.82 -7.79 19.55
N GLU A 295 -8.98 -7.97 18.93
CA GLU A 295 -9.78 -9.21 19.08
C GLU A 295 -9.18 -10.38 18.27
N ARG A 296 -8.31 -10.09 17.30
CA ARG A 296 -7.80 -11.07 16.32
C ARG A 296 -6.27 -11.20 16.32
N CYS A 297 -5.56 -10.15 16.70
CA CYS A 297 -4.10 -10.13 16.71
C CYS A 297 -3.62 -10.36 18.14
N SER A 298 -2.95 -11.49 18.40
CA SER A 298 -2.52 -11.88 19.74
C SER A 298 -1.33 -11.06 20.26
N ASP A 299 -0.51 -10.51 19.37
CA ASP A 299 0.68 -9.70 19.66
C ASP A 299 0.66 -8.42 18.82
N LEU A 300 -0.16 -7.45 19.22
CA LEU A 300 -0.39 -6.20 18.49
C LEU A 300 0.01 -4.98 19.32
N GLU A 301 0.80 -4.09 18.70
CA GLU A 301 0.92 -2.69 19.10
C GLU A 301 0.13 -1.82 18.11
N LEU A 302 -0.64 -0.83 18.62
CA LEU A 302 -1.45 0.06 17.83
C LEU A 302 -1.23 1.51 18.25
N HIS A 303 -0.90 2.37 17.27
CA HIS A 303 -0.72 3.80 17.47
C HIS A 303 -1.52 4.61 16.45
N THR A 304 -1.84 5.84 16.81
CA THR A 304 -2.50 6.79 15.91
C THR A 304 -1.65 8.05 15.83
N VAL A 305 -1.21 8.39 14.62
CA VAL A 305 -0.51 9.64 14.32
C VAL A 305 -1.55 10.75 14.20
N SER A 306 -1.41 11.75 15.09
CA SER A 306 -2.40 12.83 15.20
C SER A 306 -2.36 13.75 13.98
N LYS A 307 -3.53 14.17 13.50
CA LYS A 307 -3.73 15.08 12.36
C LYS A 307 -3.21 14.58 11.01
N ALA A 308 -2.63 13.38 10.96
CA ALA A 308 -2.15 12.79 9.72
C ALA A 308 -3.30 12.36 8.83
N GLY A 309 -3.14 12.57 7.53
CA GLY A 309 -4.01 12.05 6.48
C GLY A 309 -3.55 10.70 5.97
N HIS A 310 -4.00 10.36 4.76
CA HIS A 310 -3.75 9.06 4.16
C HIS A 310 -2.27 8.75 3.96
N TRP A 311 -1.47 9.73 3.57
CA TRP A 311 -0.05 9.56 3.25
C TRP A 311 0.86 9.70 4.48
N VAL A 312 0.46 9.15 5.61
CA VAL A 312 1.05 9.38 6.93
C VAL A 312 2.56 9.19 6.98
N GLN A 313 3.12 8.20 6.26
CA GLN A 313 4.56 7.93 6.19
C GLN A 313 5.34 9.03 5.43
N GLN A 314 4.64 9.83 4.64
CA GLN A 314 5.19 10.96 3.90
C GLN A 314 4.89 12.30 4.57
N GLU A 315 3.73 12.42 5.28
CA GLU A 315 3.32 13.63 6.00
C GLU A 315 4.07 13.81 7.32
N TYR A 316 4.22 12.72 8.08
CA TYR A 316 4.84 12.71 9.42
C TYR A 316 5.98 11.67 9.47
N PRO A 317 7.00 11.80 8.58
CA PRO A 317 8.03 10.77 8.44
C PRO A 317 8.83 10.56 9.73
N GLU A 318 9.11 11.60 10.50
CA GLU A 318 9.89 11.48 11.75
C GLU A 318 9.12 10.67 12.80
N GLU A 319 7.82 10.91 12.98
CA GLU A 319 6.99 10.19 13.95
C GLU A 319 6.79 8.72 13.52
N VAL A 320 6.46 8.49 12.24
CA VAL A 320 6.31 7.14 11.68
C VAL A 320 7.63 6.37 11.78
N ASN A 321 8.76 6.98 11.43
CA ASN A 321 10.07 6.36 11.53
C ASN A 321 10.42 6.01 12.98
N GLY A 322 10.13 6.91 13.92
CA GLY A 322 10.37 6.66 15.35
C GLY A 322 9.57 5.45 15.84
N LEU A 323 8.26 5.42 15.60
CA LEU A 323 7.39 4.31 16.01
C LEU A 323 7.81 2.97 15.36
N LEU A 324 8.11 3.01 14.07
CA LEU A 324 8.51 1.83 13.30
C LEU A 324 9.86 1.27 13.76
N THR A 325 10.88 2.12 13.86
CA THR A 325 12.24 1.69 14.23
C THR A 325 12.30 1.24 15.70
N ASP A 326 11.61 1.94 16.61
CA ASP A 326 11.51 1.55 18.02
C ASP A 326 10.87 0.17 18.18
N TRP A 327 9.78 -0.10 17.45
CA TRP A 327 9.14 -1.41 17.46
C TRP A 327 10.08 -2.49 16.92
N LEU A 328 10.70 -2.25 15.77
CA LEU A 328 11.63 -3.20 15.13
C LEU A 328 12.84 -3.52 16.01
N VAL A 329 13.44 -2.51 16.63
CA VAL A 329 14.59 -2.70 17.54
C VAL A 329 14.20 -3.49 18.78
N ARG A 330 13.04 -3.23 19.38
CA ARG A 330 12.58 -4.01 20.55
C ARG A 330 12.27 -5.46 20.22
N ARG A 331 11.84 -5.77 18.99
CA ARG A 331 11.40 -7.11 18.58
C ARG A 331 12.52 -7.93 17.96
N PHE A 332 13.43 -7.29 17.22
CA PHE A 332 14.39 -7.97 16.35
C PHE A 332 15.82 -7.41 16.47
N GLY A 333 16.04 -6.45 17.36
CA GLY A 333 17.33 -5.80 17.57
C GLY A 333 18.35 -6.55 18.41
#